data_73c76257d0a729a910019d4910c36e77
#
_entry.id   73c76257d0a729a910019d4910c36e77
#
_cell.length_a   1.000
_cell.length_b   1.000
_cell.length_c   1.000
_cell.angle_alpha   90.00
_cell.angle_beta   90.00
_cell.angle_gamma   90.00
#
_symmetry.space_group_name_H-M   'P 1'
#
loop_
_entity.id
_entity.type
_entity.pdbx_description
1 polymer ?
#
loop_
_entity_poly.entity_id
_entity_poly.type
_entity_poly.pdbx_seq_one_letter_code
_entity_poly.pdbx_strand_id
1 'polypeptide(L)'
;DAQFSLDTKIKVGINGFGRIGRNVLRIAQEGLGSDIQIVAINARADANTLAHLFKYDSCYGIFNGDVEVKDNETILINSNEVKILRNSDPADIPWGELGVDIVVESTGKFRDRESASKHLVAGAKKVIITAPAKDEDITVVLGVNEKDYDNEKHNIISNASCTTNCLAPFAKVLDEKFGIEEGLMTTIHAYTNDQQLLDKTHKDLRRARAAAESMIPTTTGAAKAVAKVLPQLEGKLNGFSVRVPTPTVSLVDLVCTLKKGATIEEVNSALKEASEGELKGILGYCDLPLVSIDFRGDSRSSIIDALSTMAIGDKMFKVVSWYDNEWGYSTRTVDLVKYVAERL
;
A
#
# COMPACT_ATOMS: atom_id res chain seq x y z
N ASP A 1 -24.33 -13.12 -22.49
CA ASP A 1 -22.87 -13.18 -22.47
C ASP A 1 -22.24 -12.28 -21.39
N ALA A 2 -22.79 -11.10 -21.09
CA ALA A 2 -22.33 -10.25 -19.99
C ALA A 2 -22.55 -10.90 -18.60
N GLN A 3 -23.62 -11.65 -18.43
CA GLN A 3 -23.94 -12.36 -17.20
C GLN A 3 -22.98 -13.53 -16.94
N PHE A 4 -22.54 -14.21 -18.00
CA PHE A 4 -21.56 -15.28 -17.92
C PHE A 4 -20.18 -14.77 -17.48
N SER A 5 -19.78 -13.55 -17.92
CA SER A 5 -18.51 -12.96 -17.51
C SER A 5 -18.49 -12.49 -16.05
N LEU A 6 -19.66 -12.14 -15.47
CA LEU A 6 -19.80 -11.77 -14.06
C LEU A 6 -19.65 -12.98 -13.12
N ASP A 7 -20.17 -14.14 -13.53
CA ASP A 7 -20.09 -15.38 -12.74
C ASP A 7 -18.67 -15.97 -12.71
N THR A 8 -17.79 -15.56 -13.63
CA THR A 8 -16.41 -16.04 -13.70
C THR A 8 -15.40 -15.13 -13.00
N LYS A 9 -15.81 -13.94 -12.54
CA LYS A 9 -14.92 -13.03 -11.81
C LYS A 9 -14.59 -13.57 -10.41
N ILE A 10 -13.34 -13.34 -10.01
CA ILE A 10 -12.90 -13.60 -8.65
C ILE A 10 -13.58 -12.61 -7.70
N LYS A 11 -14.23 -13.14 -6.67
CA LYS A 11 -14.95 -12.34 -5.68
C LYS A 11 -14.05 -11.95 -4.52
N VAL A 12 -14.10 -10.67 -4.17
CA VAL A 12 -13.25 -10.05 -3.16
C VAL A 12 -14.10 -9.45 -2.06
N GLY A 13 -13.71 -9.67 -0.82
CA GLY A 13 -14.27 -9.00 0.35
C GLY A 13 -13.25 -8.06 0.96
N ILE A 14 -13.73 -6.97 1.55
CA ILE A 14 -12.89 -6.00 2.26
C ILE A 14 -13.27 -6.04 3.73
N ASN A 15 -12.30 -6.31 4.60
CA ASN A 15 -12.48 -6.16 6.04
C ASN A 15 -11.84 -4.85 6.49
N GLY A 16 -12.67 -3.91 6.95
CA GLY A 16 -12.25 -2.57 7.31
C GLY A 16 -12.40 -1.57 6.15
N PHE A 17 -13.20 -0.54 6.37
CA PHE A 17 -13.50 0.45 5.34
C PHE A 17 -12.99 1.84 5.74
N GLY A 18 -11.71 1.89 6.14
CA GLY A 18 -10.97 3.12 6.41
C GLY A 18 -10.39 3.71 5.12
N ARG A 19 -9.32 4.47 5.26
CA ARG A 19 -8.65 5.14 4.13
C ARG A 19 -8.29 4.14 3.02
N ILE A 20 -7.58 3.07 3.37
CA ILE A 20 -7.10 2.09 2.39
C ILE A 20 -8.26 1.28 1.79
N GLY A 21 -9.16 0.76 2.62
CA GLY A 21 -10.30 -0.02 2.13
C GLY A 21 -11.17 0.76 1.15
N ARG A 22 -11.43 2.05 1.41
CA ARG A 22 -12.20 2.91 0.50
C ARG A 22 -11.45 3.19 -0.80
N ASN A 23 -10.15 3.46 -0.72
CA ASN A 23 -9.34 3.68 -1.92
C ASN A 23 -9.22 2.42 -2.78
N VAL A 24 -9.09 1.25 -2.16
CA VAL A 24 -9.10 -0.04 -2.89
C VAL A 24 -10.39 -0.20 -3.68
N LEU A 25 -11.55 0.11 -3.08
CA LEU A 25 -12.83 0.03 -3.78
C LEU A 25 -12.91 1.05 -4.93
N ARG A 26 -12.48 2.30 -4.73
CA ARG A 26 -12.44 3.31 -5.80
C ARG A 26 -11.59 2.84 -6.98
N ILE A 27 -10.38 2.38 -6.72
CA ILE A 27 -9.44 1.95 -7.76
C ILE A 27 -10.01 0.73 -8.52
N ALA A 28 -10.61 -0.22 -7.81
CA ALA A 28 -11.24 -1.37 -8.43
C ALA A 28 -12.41 -0.97 -9.35
N GLN A 29 -13.16 0.07 -9.01
CA GLN A 29 -14.26 0.58 -9.83
C GLN A 29 -13.79 1.38 -11.04
N GLU A 30 -12.60 2.00 -10.99
CA GLU A 30 -12.08 2.88 -12.05
C GLU A 30 -11.32 2.15 -13.17
N GLY A 31 -11.48 0.82 -13.30
CA GLY A 31 -11.01 0.07 -14.45
C GLY A 31 -9.83 -0.87 -14.22
N LEU A 32 -9.20 -0.86 -13.05
CA LEU A 32 -8.20 -1.86 -12.69
C LEU A 32 -8.83 -3.16 -12.20
N GLY A 33 -10.15 -3.19 -12.04
CA GLY A 33 -10.88 -4.32 -11.46
C GLY A 33 -11.64 -5.20 -12.44
N SER A 34 -11.25 -5.28 -13.73
CA SER A 34 -12.02 -6.02 -14.73
C SER A 34 -12.15 -7.54 -14.44
N ASP A 35 -11.14 -8.11 -13.75
CA ASP A 35 -11.07 -9.55 -13.46
C ASP A 35 -11.49 -9.89 -12.03
N ILE A 36 -11.81 -8.89 -11.23
CA ILE A 36 -12.22 -9.06 -9.84
C ILE A 36 -13.51 -8.29 -9.58
N GLN A 37 -14.27 -8.74 -8.59
CA GLN A 37 -15.51 -8.09 -8.15
C GLN A 37 -15.50 -7.97 -6.64
N ILE A 38 -15.58 -6.75 -6.13
CA ILE A 38 -15.74 -6.51 -4.70
C ILE A 38 -17.21 -6.66 -4.36
N VAL A 39 -17.55 -7.71 -3.62
CA VAL A 39 -18.94 -8.11 -3.36
C VAL A 39 -19.42 -7.79 -1.95
N ALA A 40 -18.49 -7.56 -1.02
CA ALA A 40 -18.84 -7.32 0.37
C ALA A 40 -17.80 -6.50 1.11
N ILE A 41 -18.26 -5.72 2.08
CA ILE A 41 -17.46 -4.92 2.98
C ILE A 41 -17.92 -5.25 4.40
N ASN A 42 -16.98 -5.61 5.27
CA ASN A 42 -17.23 -5.75 6.69
C ASN A 42 -16.72 -4.52 7.42
N ALA A 43 -17.62 -3.77 8.05
CA ALA A 43 -17.30 -2.53 8.77
C ALA A 43 -18.35 -2.28 9.85
N ARG A 44 -18.03 -1.45 10.84
CA ARG A 44 -18.93 -1.20 11.98
C ARG A 44 -20.05 -0.19 11.67
N ALA A 45 -19.76 0.80 10.83
CA ALA A 45 -20.69 1.88 10.55
C ALA A 45 -21.90 1.41 9.73
N ASP A 46 -22.97 2.20 9.74
CA ASP A 46 -24.14 1.95 8.91
C ASP A 46 -23.85 2.22 7.42
N ALA A 47 -24.75 1.75 6.56
CA ALA A 47 -24.59 1.86 5.12
C ALA A 47 -24.56 3.32 4.65
N ASN A 48 -25.36 4.19 5.23
CA ASN A 48 -25.38 5.62 4.88
C ASN A 48 -24.02 6.29 5.15
N THR A 49 -23.43 6.03 6.32
CA THR A 49 -22.12 6.56 6.67
C THR A 49 -21.02 6.05 5.73
N LEU A 50 -21.02 4.74 5.44
CA LEU A 50 -20.02 4.15 4.56
C LEU A 50 -20.15 4.69 3.12
N ALA A 51 -21.37 4.80 2.61
CA ALA A 51 -21.63 5.35 1.28
C ALA A 51 -21.20 6.82 1.17
N HIS A 52 -21.48 7.60 2.21
CA HIS A 52 -21.08 9.01 2.26
C HIS A 52 -19.55 9.16 2.21
N LEU A 53 -18.84 8.43 3.05
CA LEU A 53 -17.39 8.49 3.12
C LEU A 53 -16.72 7.91 1.85
N PHE A 54 -17.38 7.00 1.17
CA PHE A 54 -16.91 6.52 -0.13
C PHE A 54 -17.10 7.56 -1.22
N LYS A 55 -18.25 8.24 -1.24
CA LYS A 55 -18.57 9.24 -2.27
C LYS A 55 -17.72 10.50 -2.13
N TYR A 56 -17.50 10.98 -0.92
CA TYR A 56 -16.80 12.23 -0.65
C TYR A 56 -15.49 11.97 0.08
N ASP A 57 -14.38 12.40 -0.51
CA ASP A 57 -13.06 12.22 0.06
C ASP A 57 -12.28 13.53 0.05
N SER A 58 -11.73 13.90 1.21
CA SER A 58 -11.00 15.17 1.36
C SER A 58 -9.70 15.21 0.55
N CYS A 59 -9.08 14.05 0.31
CA CYS A 59 -7.84 13.96 -0.46
C CYS A 59 -8.08 13.76 -1.96
N TYR A 60 -9.11 13.00 -2.33
CA TYR A 60 -9.31 12.55 -3.71
C TYR A 60 -10.62 13.04 -4.34
N GLY A 61 -11.39 13.83 -3.60
CA GLY A 61 -12.59 14.47 -4.13
C GLY A 61 -13.80 13.53 -4.23
N ILE A 62 -14.75 13.94 -5.06
CA ILE A 62 -16.01 13.23 -5.23
C ILE A 62 -15.81 12.04 -6.18
N PHE A 63 -16.27 10.87 -5.76
CA PHE A 63 -16.23 9.67 -6.61
C PHE A 63 -17.03 9.90 -7.88
N ASN A 64 -16.40 9.65 -9.03
CA ASN A 64 -17.02 9.79 -10.33
C ASN A 64 -17.84 8.55 -10.68
N GLY A 65 -19.07 8.53 -10.22
CA GLY A 65 -19.98 7.41 -10.42
C GLY A 65 -21.18 7.51 -9.49
N ASP A 66 -22.09 6.57 -9.61
CA ASP A 66 -23.30 6.51 -8.81
C ASP A 66 -23.09 5.72 -7.52
N VAL A 67 -23.52 6.28 -6.40
CA VAL A 67 -23.50 5.63 -5.10
C VAL A 67 -24.90 5.76 -4.48
N GLU A 68 -25.55 4.63 -4.25
CA GLU A 68 -26.88 4.57 -3.65
C GLU A 68 -26.90 3.62 -2.47
N VAL A 69 -27.69 3.95 -1.45
CA VAL A 69 -27.97 3.05 -0.33
C VAL A 69 -29.32 2.38 -0.59
N LYS A 70 -29.29 1.07 -0.84
CA LYS A 70 -30.51 0.29 -1.03
C LYS A 70 -31.20 0.04 0.30
N ASP A 71 -30.45 -0.42 1.28
CA ASP A 71 -30.86 -0.62 2.68
C ASP A 71 -29.61 -0.62 3.57
N ASN A 72 -29.77 -0.89 4.87
CA ASN A 72 -28.63 -0.86 5.79
C ASN A 72 -27.62 -2.02 5.59
N GLU A 73 -27.91 -2.95 4.70
CA GLU A 73 -27.06 -4.11 4.40
C GLU A 73 -26.53 -4.10 2.97
N THR A 74 -26.93 -3.13 2.14
CA THR A 74 -26.56 -3.12 0.73
C THR A 74 -26.35 -1.71 0.20
N ILE A 75 -25.20 -1.48 -0.42
CA ILE A 75 -24.88 -0.26 -1.15
C ILE A 75 -24.77 -0.63 -2.64
N LEU A 76 -25.27 0.25 -3.50
CA LEU A 76 -25.11 0.12 -4.95
C LEU A 76 -24.04 1.09 -5.42
N ILE A 77 -23.02 0.57 -6.09
CA ILE A 77 -21.96 1.38 -6.70
C ILE A 77 -21.98 1.10 -8.21
N ASN A 78 -22.30 2.12 -8.98
CA ASN A 78 -22.54 1.99 -10.42
C ASN A 78 -23.50 0.83 -10.73
N SER A 79 -24.58 0.74 -9.96
CA SER A 79 -25.61 -0.30 -10.03
C SER A 79 -25.17 -1.71 -9.58
N ASN A 80 -23.93 -1.90 -9.15
CA ASN A 80 -23.44 -3.16 -8.60
C ASN A 80 -23.69 -3.23 -7.10
N GLU A 81 -24.27 -4.33 -6.63
CA GLU A 81 -24.52 -4.53 -5.21
C GLU A 81 -23.24 -4.85 -4.44
N VAL A 82 -23.03 -4.17 -3.34
CA VAL A 82 -21.98 -4.46 -2.36
C VAL A 82 -22.65 -4.69 -1.02
N LYS A 83 -22.48 -5.89 -0.48
CA LYS A 83 -23.05 -6.30 0.80
C LYS A 83 -22.31 -5.64 1.95
N ILE A 84 -23.03 -5.15 2.94
CA ILE A 84 -22.44 -4.57 4.15
C ILE A 84 -22.63 -5.55 5.31
N LEU A 85 -21.52 -5.94 5.93
CA LEU A 85 -21.46 -6.88 7.05
C LEU A 85 -20.90 -6.15 8.27
N ARG A 86 -21.25 -6.63 9.49
CA ARG A 86 -20.88 -5.97 10.74
C ARG A 86 -20.43 -7.00 11.79
N ASN A 87 -19.52 -7.86 11.43
CA ASN A 87 -18.98 -8.87 12.35
C ASN A 87 -17.66 -8.40 12.92
N SER A 88 -17.51 -8.43 14.24
CA SER A 88 -16.27 -8.04 14.92
C SER A 88 -15.20 -9.13 14.87
N ASP A 89 -15.61 -10.40 14.83
CA ASP A 89 -14.71 -11.54 14.69
C ASP A 89 -14.64 -11.97 13.22
N PRO A 90 -13.45 -11.97 12.62
CA PRO A 90 -13.29 -12.40 11.22
C PRO A 90 -13.79 -13.82 10.96
N ALA A 91 -13.72 -14.72 11.93
CA ALA A 91 -14.20 -16.10 11.78
C ALA A 91 -15.73 -16.18 11.55
N ASP A 92 -16.48 -15.16 11.95
CA ASP A 92 -17.95 -15.11 11.84
C ASP A 92 -18.42 -14.42 10.54
N ILE A 93 -17.50 -13.86 9.76
CA ILE A 93 -17.87 -13.21 8.50
C ILE A 93 -18.21 -14.30 7.47
N PRO A 94 -19.40 -14.27 6.84
CA PRO A 94 -19.82 -15.36 5.97
C PRO A 94 -19.17 -15.32 4.58
N TRP A 95 -17.83 -15.29 4.53
CA TRP A 95 -17.09 -15.23 3.25
C TRP A 95 -17.41 -16.40 2.34
N GLY A 96 -17.45 -17.61 2.90
CA GLY A 96 -17.75 -18.82 2.12
C GLY A 96 -19.12 -18.78 1.48
N GLU A 97 -20.15 -18.36 2.19
CA GLU A 97 -21.52 -18.24 1.69
C GLU A 97 -21.64 -17.20 0.58
N LEU A 98 -20.84 -16.13 0.67
CA LEU A 98 -20.82 -15.06 -0.33
C LEU A 98 -19.94 -15.40 -1.54
N GLY A 99 -19.27 -16.54 -1.52
CA GLY A 99 -18.35 -16.95 -2.57
C GLY A 99 -17.09 -16.11 -2.67
N VAL A 100 -16.67 -15.46 -1.58
CA VAL A 100 -15.48 -14.63 -1.55
C VAL A 100 -14.24 -15.51 -1.60
N ASP A 101 -13.39 -15.28 -2.58
CA ASP A 101 -12.12 -15.98 -2.76
C ASP A 101 -10.97 -15.29 -2.01
N ILE A 102 -10.89 -13.98 -2.11
CA ILE A 102 -9.80 -13.18 -1.55
C ILE A 102 -10.37 -12.12 -0.61
N VAL A 103 -9.80 -12.03 0.58
CA VAL A 103 -10.12 -10.96 1.55
C VAL A 103 -8.98 -9.97 1.59
N VAL A 104 -9.30 -8.69 1.44
CA VAL A 104 -8.40 -7.58 1.72
C VAL A 104 -8.59 -7.20 3.18
N GLU A 105 -7.60 -7.50 4.02
CA GLU A 105 -7.62 -7.19 5.44
C GLU A 105 -7.03 -5.81 5.68
N SER A 106 -7.88 -4.80 5.84
CA SER A 106 -7.48 -3.39 5.95
C SER A 106 -7.94 -2.70 7.25
N THR A 107 -8.21 -3.46 8.31
CA THR A 107 -8.56 -2.88 9.62
C THR A 107 -7.34 -2.37 10.39
N GLY A 108 -6.15 -2.85 10.09
CA GLY A 108 -4.96 -2.60 10.88
C GLY A 108 -4.89 -3.40 12.20
N LYS A 109 -5.89 -4.24 12.48
CA LYS A 109 -5.98 -5.03 13.73
C LYS A 109 -5.50 -6.46 13.59
N PHE A 110 -5.69 -7.09 12.43
CA PHE A 110 -5.42 -8.50 12.18
C PHE A 110 -4.21 -8.64 11.26
N ARG A 111 -3.02 -8.48 11.83
CA ARG A 111 -1.74 -8.38 11.12
C ARG A 111 -0.80 -9.55 11.36
N ASP A 112 -1.29 -10.64 11.90
CA ASP A 112 -0.51 -11.86 12.12
C ASP A 112 -1.22 -13.08 11.54
N ARG A 113 -0.49 -14.18 11.44
CA ARG A 113 -1.03 -15.45 10.94
C ARG A 113 -2.27 -15.90 11.70
N GLU A 114 -2.20 -15.87 13.03
CA GLU A 114 -3.28 -16.38 13.90
C GLU A 114 -4.59 -15.63 13.65
N SER A 115 -4.56 -14.30 13.70
CA SER A 115 -5.76 -13.48 13.53
C SER A 115 -6.25 -13.45 12.09
N ALA A 116 -5.35 -13.34 11.11
CA ALA A 116 -5.71 -13.30 9.70
C ALA A 116 -6.23 -14.64 9.19
N SER A 117 -5.76 -15.76 9.74
CA SER A 117 -6.24 -17.10 9.37
C SER A 117 -7.72 -17.30 9.66
N LYS A 118 -8.32 -16.51 10.52
CA LYS A 118 -9.77 -16.54 10.80
C LYS A 118 -10.59 -16.28 9.54
N HIS A 119 -10.09 -15.49 8.61
CA HIS A 119 -10.74 -15.29 7.31
C HIS A 119 -10.77 -16.58 6.48
N LEU A 120 -9.73 -17.41 6.59
CA LEU A 120 -9.68 -18.70 5.91
C LEU A 120 -10.68 -19.68 6.53
N VAL A 121 -10.80 -19.69 7.86
CA VAL A 121 -11.80 -20.48 8.59
C VAL A 121 -13.22 -20.07 8.14
N ALA A 122 -13.43 -18.79 7.88
CA ALA A 122 -14.70 -18.24 7.42
C ALA A 122 -14.99 -18.54 5.93
N GLY A 123 -14.07 -19.17 5.21
CA GLY A 123 -14.28 -19.65 3.85
C GLY A 123 -13.52 -18.93 2.74
N ALA A 124 -12.75 -17.91 3.04
CA ALA A 124 -11.88 -17.28 2.04
C ALA A 124 -10.70 -18.19 1.69
N LYS A 125 -10.20 -18.11 0.47
CA LYS A 125 -9.03 -18.88 0.02
C LYS A 125 -7.71 -18.16 0.33
N LYS A 126 -7.71 -16.84 0.23
CA LYS A 126 -6.53 -15.99 0.41
C LYS A 126 -6.86 -14.76 1.24
N VAL A 127 -5.88 -14.30 2.00
CA VAL A 127 -5.96 -13.04 2.75
C VAL A 127 -4.78 -12.16 2.35
N ILE A 128 -5.06 -10.93 1.96
CA ILE A 128 -4.05 -9.91 1.70
C ILE A 128 -4.15 -8.86 2.81
N ILE A 129 -3.11 -8.77 3.62
CA ILE A 129 -3.02 -7.83 4.73
C ILE A 129 -2.39 -6.53 4.20
N THR A 130 -3.08 -5.41 4.37
CA THR A 130 -2.61 -4.09 3.92
C THR A 130 -1.74 -3.40 4.98
N ALA A 131 -0.82 -4.13 5.54
CA ALA A 131 0.13 -3.66 6.55
C ALA A 131 1.30 -4.64 6.65
N PRO A 132 2.43 -4.22 7.26
CA PRO A 132 3.46 -5.17 7.68
C PRO A 132 2.84 -6.22 8.60
N ALA A 133 3.21 -7.48 8.42
CA ALA A 133 2.61 -8.58 9.13
C ALA A 133 3.65 -9.38 9.91
N LYS A 134 3.16 -10.25 10.80
CA LYS A 134 3.96 -11.18 11.59
C LYS A 134 3.54 -12.60 11.28
N ASP A 135 4.52 -13.46 11.04
CA ASP A 135 4.29 -14.89 10.73
C ASP A 135 3.41 -15.10 9.48
N GLU A 136 3.36 -14.12 8.58
CA GLU A 136 2.72 -14.25 7.28
C GLU A 136 3.40 -15.33 6.44
N ASP A 137 2.69 -15.89 5.45
CA ASP A 137 3.27 -16.87 4.54
C ASP A 137 4.29 -16.22 3.61
N ILE A 138 3.99 -15.02 3.14
CA ILE A 138 4.88 -14.22 2.30
C ILE A 138 4.55 -12.74 2.43
N THR A 139 5.58 -11.91 2.33
CA THR A 139 5.44 -10.46 2.09
C THR A 139 5.82 -10.22 0.63
N VAL A 140 4.95 -9.55 -0.10
CA VAL A 140 5.14 -9.25 -1.52
C VAL A 140 5.19 -7.75 -1.75
N VAL A 141 6.21 -7.30 -2.44
CA VAL A 141 6.29 -5.96 -3.04
C VAL A 141 6.34 -6.15 -4.56
N LEU A 142 5.29 -5.73 -5.24
CA LEU A 142 5.19 -5.86 -6.69
C LEU A 142 6.31 -5.07 -7.38
N GLY A 143 6.95 -5.68 -8.36
CA GLY A 143 8.15 -5.19 -9.01
C GLY A 143 9.44 -5.69 -8.36
N VAL A 144 9.37 -6.29 -7.18
CA VAL A 144 10.55 -6.74 -6.43
C VAL A 144 10.59 -8.27 -6.28
N ASN A 145 9.58 -8.87 -5.68
CA ASN A 145 9.62 -10.31 -5.35
C ASN A 145 8.33 -11.09 -5.62
N GLU A 146 7.41 -10.59 -6.41
CA GLU A 146 6.14 -11.28 -6.70
C GLU A 146 6.34 -12.68 -7.28
N LYS A 147 7.48 -12.94 -7.90
CA LYS A 147 7.82 -14.26 -8.45
C LYS A 147 7.98 -15.34 -7.38
N ASP A 148 8.24 -14.94 -6.14
CA ASP A 148 8.37 -15.86 -5.01
C ASP A 148 7.03 -16.36 -4.49
N TYR A 149 5.92 -15.75 -4.94
CA TYR A 149 4.59 -16.16 -4.54
C TYR A 149 4.25 -17.54 -5.12
N ASP A 150 3.82 -18.44 -4.24
CA ASP A 150 3.36 -19.79 -4.58
C ASP A 150 1.92 -19.96 -4.11
N ASN A 151 0.99 -20.11 -5.07
CA ASN A 151 -0.43 -20.20 -4.76
C ASN A 151 -0.77 -21.35 -3.82
N GLU A 152 -0.07 -22.47 -3.89
CA GLU A 152 -0.34 -23.65 -3.05
C GLU A 152 0.15 -23.48 -1.62
N LYS A 153 1.21 -22.72 -1.41
CA LYS A 153 1.85 -22.55 -0.10
C LYS A 153 1.46 -21.27 0.65
N HIS A 154 1.09 -20.24 -0.08
CA HIS A 154 0.91 -18.91 0.48
C HIS A 154 -0.56 -18.50 0.49
N ASN A 155 -1.16 -18.48 1.67
CA ASN A 155 -2.55 -18.08 1.86
C ASN A 155 -2.69 -16.77 2.66
N ILE A 156 -1.72 -16.46 3.50
CA ILE A 156 -1.65 -15.21 4.26
C ILE A 156 -0.52 -14.36 3.67
N ILE A 157 -0.90 -13.29 3.00
CA ILE A 157 0.01 -12.47 2.19
C ILE A 157 0.02 -11.05 2.73
N SER A 158 1.20 -10.50 2.98
CA SER A 158 1.34 -9.08 3.36
C SER A 158 1.77 -8.26 2.14
N ASN A 159 1.11 -7.12 1.94
CA ASN A 159 1.50 -6.12 0.94
C ASN A 159 2.58 -5.14 1.46
N ALA A 160 3.21 -5.46 2.59
CA ALA A 160 4.19 -4.61 3.27
C ALA A 160 3.60 -3.24 3.65
N SER A 161 4.44 -2.24 3.88
CA SER A 161 4.00 -0.86 4.13
C SER A 161 4.07 -0.01 2.86
N CYS A 162 3.41 1.14 2.86
CA CYS A 162 3.52 2.13 1.78
C CYS A 162 4.97 2.61 1.60
N THR A 163 5.69 2.79 2.69
CA THR A 163 7.09 3.23 2.68
C THR A 163 8.01 2.15 2.10
N THR A 164 7.82 0.88 2.47
CA THR A 164 8.58 -0.25 1.90
C THR A 164 8.30 -0.39 0.41
N ASN A 165 7.06 -0.19 -0.03
CA ASN A 165 6.71 -0.20 -1.45
C ASN A 165 7.41 0.92 -2.24
N CYS A 166 7.69 2.05 -1.60
CA CYS A 166 8.46 3.13 -2.21
C CYS A 166 9.96 2.80 -2.25
N LEU A 167 10.52 2.37 -1.13
CA LEU A 167 11.96 2.15 -0.97
C LEU A 167 12.47 0.93 -1.74
N ALA A 168 11.79 -0.20 -1.63
CA ALA A 168 12.29 -1.47 -2.15
C ALA A 168 12.53 -1.48 -3.68
N PRO A 169 11.65 -0.90 -4.52
CA PRO A 169 11.89 -0.89 -5.97
C PRO A 169 13.19 -0.17 -6.36
N PHE A 170 13.43 1.03 -5.83
CA PHE A 170 14.67 1.74 -6.21
C PHE A 170 15.90 1.19 -5.47
N ALA A 171 15.76 0.65 -4.27
CA ALA A 171 16.84 -0.05 -3.60
C ALA A 171 17.30 -1.28 -4.41
N LYS A 172 16.35 -2.01 -5.00
CA LYS A 172 16.65 -3.12 -5.91
C LYS A 172 17.53 -2.68 -7.08
N VAL A 173 17.17 -1.59 -7.75
CA VAL A 173 17.94 -1.04 -8.88
C VAL A 173 19.34 -0.64 -8.44
N LEU A 174 19.48 0.08 -7.34
CA LEU A 174 20.77 0.52 -6.81
C LEU A 174 21.65 -0.68 -6.43
N ASP A 175 21.06 -1.68 -5.80
CA ASP A 175 21.81 -2.88 -5.38
C ASP A 175 22.26 -3.71 -6.56
N GLU A 176 21.42 -3.93 -7.56
CA GLU A 176 21.76 -4.69 -8.76
C GLU A 176 22.84 -4.01 -9.60
N LYS A 177 22.78 -2.68 -9.72
CA LYS A 177 23.71 -1.93 -10.58
C LYS A 177 25.01 -1.55 -9.90
N PHE A 178 24.97 -1.22 -8.61
CA PHE A 178 26.13 -0.67 -7.89
C PHE A 178 26.45 -1.40 -6.60
N GLY A 179 25.53 -2.19 -6.07
CA GLY A 179 25.63 -2.80 -4.74
C GLY A 179 25.45 -1.80 -3.62
N ILE A 180 24.57 -2.09 -2.66
CA ILE A 180 24.38 -1.28 -1.46
C ILE A 180 25.21 -1.91 -0.34
N GLU A 181 26.13 -1.15 0.26
CA GLU A 181 26.83 -1.57 1.47
C GLU A 181 25.96 -1.36 2.70
N GLU A 182 25.47 -0.14 2.87
CA GLU A 182 24.62 0.25 4.00
C GLU A 182 23.88 1.55 3.68
N GLY A 183 22.81 1.81 4.40
CA GLY A 183 22.06 3.04 4.21
C GLY A 183 21.14 3.37 5.36
N LEU A 184 20.84 4.67 5.49
CA LEU A 184 19.88 5.21 6.45
C LEU A 184 18.76 5.92 5.68
N MET A 185 17.53 5.55 6.00
CA MET A 185 16.33 6.10 5.40
C MET A 185 15.63 7.05 6.38
N THR A 186 15.21 8.19 5.88
CA THR A 186 14.23 9.05 6.54
C THR A 186 13.00 9.11 5.64
N THR A 187 11.82 8.77 6.15
CA THR A 187 10.59 9.10 5.44
C THR A 187 9.97 10.35 6.03
N ILE A 188 9.76 11.34 5.19
CA ILE A 188 8.99 12.54 5.54
C ILE A 188 7.57 12.23 5.12
N HIS A 189 6.72 11.95 6.12
CA HIS A 189 5.46 11.25 5.91
C HIS A 189 4.27 12.12 6.27
N ALA A 190 3.24 12.05 5.44
CA ALA A 190 1.95 12.65 5.77
C ALA A 190 1.42 12.10 7.10
N TYR A 191 0.65 12.91 7.83
CA TYR A 191 -0.02 12.41 9.03
C TYR A 191 -1.05 11.32 8.70
N THR A 192 -1.29 10.44 9.64
CA THR A 192 -2.25 9.34 9.50
C THR A 192 -3.18 9.28 10.70
N ASN A 193 -4.26 8.51 10.60
CA ASN A 193 -5.26 8.41 11.66
C ASN A 193 -4.79 7.72 12.95
N ASP A 194 -3.57 7.20 13.00
CA ASP A 194 -2.96 6.72 14.24
C ASP A 194 -2.37 7.85 15.08
N GLN A 195 -2.34 9.07 14.55
CA GLN A 195 -1.93 10.27 15.27
C GLN A 195 -3.14 10.99 15.88
N GLN A 196 -2.87 11.91 16.77
CA GLN A 196 -3.92 12.67 17.45
C GLN A 196 -4.16 14.02 16.77
N LEU A 197 -5.42 14.40 16.64
CA LEU A 197 -5.77 15.74 16.15
C LEU A 197 -5.37 16.80 17.18
N LEU A 198 -5.75 16.59 18.45
CA LEU A 198 -5.28 17.36 19.60
C LEU A 198 -4.60 16.41 20.58
N ASP A 199 -3.76 16.93 21.47
CA ASP A 199 -3.00 16.16 22.44
C ASP A 199 -3.88 15.14 23.18
N LYS A 200 -3.52 13.88 23.09
CA LYS A 200 -4.25 12.76 23.69
C LYS A 200 -3.30 11.58 23.91
N THR A 201 -3.63 10.71 24.85
CA THR A 201 -2.83 9.54 25.17
C THR A 201 -2.53 8.67 23.96
N HIS A 202 -1.28 8.26 23.84
CA HIS A 202 -0.79 7.35 22.82
C HIS A 202 0.45 6.63 23.37
N LYS A 203 0.70 5.40 22.95
CA LYS A 203 1.89 4.64 23.35
C LYS A 203 3.18 5.35 22.98
N ASP A 204 3.22 5.95 21.79
CA ASP A 204 4.30 6.82 21.35
C ASP A 204 3.95 8.25 21.80
N LEU A 205 4.72 8.79 22.74
CA LEU A 205 4.46 10.12 23.28
C LEU A 205 4.56 11.22 22.22
N ARG A 206 5.32 11.02 21.17
CA ARG A 206 5.41 11.98 20.06
C ARG A 206 4.13 11.94 19.20
N ARG A 207 3.59 10.75 18.90
CA ARG A 207 2.29 10.63 18.19
C ARG A 207 1.10 11.07 19.03
N ALA A 208 1.29 11.29 20.34
CA ALA A 208 0.27 11.82 21.24
C ALA A 208 -0.04 13.30 20.99
N ARG A 209 0.79 14.00 20.22
CA ARG A 209 0.71 15.45 20.03
C ARG A 209 -0.04 15.81 18.74
N ALA A 210 -0.53 17.05 18.68
CA ALA A 210 -1.36 17.56 17.58
C ALA A 210 -0.68 17.41 16.22
N ALA A 211 -1.24 16.58 15.37
CA ALA A 211 -0.67 16.20 14.09
C ALA A 211 -0.58 17.36 13.09
N ALA A 212 -1.58 18.25 13.10
CA ALA A 212 -1.67 19.34 12.12
C ALA A 212 -0.76 20.53 12.44
N GLU A 213 -0.11 20.54 13.60
CA GLU A 213 0.75 21.65 14.06
C GLU A 213 2.18 21.25 14.31
N SER A 214 2.52 19.97 14.14
CA SER A 214 3.79 19.44 14.62
C SER A 214 4.51 18.61 13.58
N MET A 215 5.84 18.72 13.55
CA MET A 215 6.71 17.72 12.93
C MET A 215 7.01 16.66 13.99
N ILE A 216 6.69 15.41 13.71
CA ILE A 216 6.72 14.34 14.71
C ILE A 216 7.68 13.23 14.29
N PRO A 217 8.91 13.19 14.88
CA PRO A 217 9.80 12.05 14.68
C PRO A 217 9.23 10.83 15.36
N THR A 218 9.24 9.70 14.67
CA THR A 218 8.72 8.45 15.21
C THR A 218 9.37 7.24 14.54
N THR A 219 9.14 6.07 15.09
CA THR A 219 9.71 4.83 14.59
C THR A 219 9.02 4.35 13.33
N THR A 220 9.75 3.61 12.50
CA THR A 220 9.22 2.84 11.39
C THR A 220 10.09 1.60 11.18
N GLY A 221 9.46 0.48 10.90
CA GLY A 221 10.15 -0.75 10.49
C GLY A 221 10.35 -0.87 8.98
N ALA A 222 9.96 0.13 8.20
CA ALA A 222 9.89 0.04 6.74
C ALA A 222 11.23 -0.22 6.06
N ALA A 223 12.32 0.39 6.54
CA ALA A 223 13.65 0.19 5.99
C ALA A 223 14.16 -1.22 6.26
N LYS A 224 14.02 -1.71 7.49
CA LYS A 224 14.42 -3.08 7.85
C LYS A 224 13.57 -4.12 7.12
N ALA A 225 12.30 -3.82 6.88
CA ALA A 225 11.37 -4.73 6.21
C ALA A 225 11.72 -4.96 4.73
N VAL A 226 12.55 -4.12 4.13
CA VAL A 226 13.07 -4.35 2.77
C VAL A 226 13.78 -5.70 2.67
N ALA A 227 14.42 -6.16 3.73
CA ALA A 227 15.09 -7.47 3.77
C ALA A 227 14.13 -8.65 3.57
N LYS A 228 12.84 -8.50 3.86
CA LYS A 228 11.84 -9.55 3.59
C LYS A 228 11.65 -9.81 2.10
N VAL A 229 11.86 -8.79 1.27
CA VAL A 229 11.67 -8.87 -0.19
C VAL A 229 12.98 -8.81 -0.96
N LEU A 230 14.05 -8.31 -0.34
CA LEU A 230 15.42 -8.29 -0.84
C LEU A 230 16.35 -8.82 0.27
N PRO A 231 16.43 -10.16 0.45
CA PRO A 231 17.17 -10.76 1.57
C PRO A 231 18.63 -10.37 1.66
N GLN A 232 19.27 -10.05 0.53
CA GLN A 232 20.66 -9.63 0.48
C GLN A 232 20.91 -8.27 1.19
N LEU A 233 19.86 -7.52 1.47
CA LEU A 233 19.96 -6.23 2.18
C LEU A 233 19.73 -6.35 3.69
N GLU A 234 19.63 -7.56 4.21
CA GLU A 234 19.45 -7.76 5.65
C GLU A 234 20.59 -7.14 6.45
N GLY A 235 20.23 -6.36 7.49
CA GLY A 235 21.18 -5.68 8.35
C GLY A 235 21.84 -4.44 7.73
N LYS A 236 21.51 -4.10 6.49
CA LYS A 236 22.14 -2.98 5.77
C LYS A 236 21.35 -1.70 5.77
N LEU A 237 20.04 -1.75 6.05
CA LEU A 237 19.16 -0.60 6.04
C LEU A 237 18.48 -0.40 7.39
N ASN A 238 18.39 0.85 7.82
CA ASN A 238 17.65 1.29 8.99
C ASN A 238 17.04 2.65 8.70
N GLY A 239 16.15 3.13 9.55
CA GLY A 239 15.54 4.43 9.32
C GLY A 239 14.52 4.84 10.37
N PHE A 240 13.99 6.04 10.20
CA PHE A 240 12.91 6.57 11.02
C PHE A 240 11.98 7.43 10.18
N SER A 241 10.86 7.83 10.77
CA SER A 241 9.84 8.64 10.12
C SER A 241 9.75 10.01 10.78
N VAL A 242 9.53 11.05 9.97
CA VAL A 242 9.08 12.36 10.45
C VAL A 242 7.71 12.62 9.87
N ARG A 243 6.67 12.60 10.72
CA ARG A 243 5.31 12.96 10.31
C ARG A 243 5.19 14.47 10.20
N VAL A 244 4.60 14.96 9.12
CA VAL A 244 4.47 16.39 8.83
C VAL A 244 3.01 16.76 8.54
N PRO A 245 2.62 18.04 8.71
CA PRO A 245 1.23 18.48 8.53
C PRO A 245 0.78 18.52 7.06
N THR A 246 0.75 17.39 6.39
CA THR A 246 0.16 17.20 5.06
C THR A 246 -0.78 15.99 5.09
N PRO A 247 -1.92 16.03 4.37
CA PRO A 247 -2.91 14.97 4.46
C PRO A 247 -2.55 13.70 3.70
N THR A 248 -1.79 13.82 2.63
CA THR A 248 -1.27 12.69 1.86
C THR A 248 -0.08 13.12 1.03
N VAL A 249 0.63 12.15 0.49
CA VAL A 249 1.92 12.25 -0.21
C VAL A 249 3.08 12.39 0.76
N SER A 250 4.00 11.47 0.63
CA SER A 250 5.17 11.31 1.48
C SER A 250 6.44 11.23 0.63
N LEU A 251 7.57 11.26 1.29
CA LEU A 251 8.88 11.29 0.65
C LEU A 251 9.82 10.32 1.36
N VAL A 252 10.52 9.49 0.61
CA VAL A 252 11.63 8.69 1.12
C VAL A 252 12.94 9.36 0.75
N ASP A 253 13.78 9.55 1.74
CA ASP A 253 15.16 10.04 1.62
C ASP A 253 16.10 8.91 2.07
N LEU A 254 16.78 8.29 1.11
CA LEU A 254 17.77 7.26 1.39
C LEU A 254 19.17 7.81 1.20
N VAL A 255 19.98 7.81 2.27
CA VAL A 255 21.41 8.02 2.18
C VAL A 255 22.08 6.66 2.27
N CYS A 256 22.84 6.29 1.26
CA CYS A 256 23.48 4.97 1.21
C CYS A 256 24.92 5.06 0.67
N THR A 257 25.72 4.07 1.03
CA THR A 257 27.05 3.86 0.47
C THR A 257 26.98 2.71 -0.54
N LEU A 258 27.45 2.96 -1.75
CA LEU A 258 27.49 1.98 -2.82
C LEU A 258 28.83 1.24 -2.78
N LYS A 259 28.82 -0.04 -3.17
CA LYS A 259 30.04 -0.85 -3.30
C LYS A 259 30.86 -0.40 -4.50
N LYS A 260 30.19 -0.09 -5.60
CA LYS A 260 30.81 0.37 -6.85
C LYS A 260 30.62 1.86 -6.99
N GLY A 261 31.69 2.60 -7.26
CA GLY A 261 31.63 4.03 -7.50
C GLY A 261 30.81 4.38 -8.73
N ALA A 262 30.10 5.52 -8.64
CA ALA A 262 29.24 6.00 -9.72
C ALA A 262 29.17 7.53 -9.71
N THR A 263 28.67 8.10 -10.79
CA THR A 263 28.29 9.50 -10.87
C THR A 263 26.81 9.68 -10.58
N ILE A 264 26.38 10.90 -10.28
CA ILE A 264 24.95 11.24 -10.13
C ILE A 264 24.18 10.87 -11.42
N GLU A 265 24.77 11.16 -12.57
CA GLU A 265 24.16 10.88 -13.87
C GLU A 265 23.99 9.38 -14.11
N GLU A 266 24.96 8.56 -13.70
CA GLU A 266 24.85 7.10 -13.81
C GLU A 266 23.76 6.55 -12.89
N VAL A 267 23.64 7.05 -11.65
CA VAL A 267 22.60 6.64 -10.71
C VAL A 267 21.22 7.04 -11.26
N ASN A 268 21.06 8.29 -11.69
CA ASN A 268 19.79 8.75 -12.26
C ASN A 268 19.41 8.00 -13.54
N SER A 269 20.39 7.73 -14.42
CA SER A 269 20.15 6.94 -15.65
C SER A 269 19.67 5.53 -15.35
N ALA A 270 20.25 4.85 -14.36
CA ALA A 270 19.84 3.51 -13.96
C ALA A 270 18.39 3.51 -13.45
N LEU A 271 18.03 4.49 -12.64
CA LEU A 271 16.67 4.64 -12.11
C LEU A 271 15.66 4.98 -13.21
N LYS A 272 16.02 5.88 -14.12
CA LYS A 272 15.17 6.24 -15.26
C LYS A 272 14.93 5.06 -16.18
N GLU A 273 15.98 4.32 -16.52
CA GLU A 273 15.87 3.13 -17.35
C GLU A 273 14.96 2.09 -16.75
N ALA A 274 15.09 1.83 -15.44
CA ALA A 274 14.21 0.90 -14.72
C ALA A 274 12.74 1.37 -14.74
N SER A 275 12.51 2.68 -14.60
CA SER A 275 11.16 3.27 -14.62
C SER A 275 10.46 3.15 -15.97
N GLU A 276 11.22 3.12 -17.03
CA GLU A 276 10.72 2.97 -18.41
C GLU A 276 10.67 1.50 -18.87
N GLY A 277 11.34 0.63 -18.15
CA GLY A 277 11.48 -0.80 -18.47
C GLY A 277 10.81 -1.71 -17.45
N GLU A 278 11.62 -2.47 -16.72
CA GLU A 278 11.14 -3.54 -15.83
C GLU A 278 10.22 -3.08 -14.70
N LEU A 279 10.37 -1.83 -14.24
CA LEU A 279 9.57 -1.26 -13.16
C LEU A 279 8.54 -0.23 -13.65
N LYS A 280 8.22 -0.25 -14.93
CA LYS A 280 7.20 0.64 -15.50
C LYS A 280 5.87 0.49 -14.78
N GLY A 281 5.29 1.62 -14.35
CA GLY A 281 4.04 1.63 -13.56
C GLY A 281 4.23 1.48 -12.06
N ILE A 282 5.40 1.01 -11.62
CA ILE A 282 5.79 0.87 -10.21
C ILE A 282 6.73 2.02 -9.81
N LEU A 283 7.83 2.17 -10.54
CA LEU A 283 8.81 3.22 -10.36
C LEU A 283 8.60 4.32 -11.41
N GLY A 284 8.53 5.56 -10.95
CA GLY A 284 8.52 6.72 -11.83
C GLY A 284 9.82 7.52 -11.73
N TYR A 285 10.02 8.43 -12.63
CA TYR A 285 11.19 9.32 -12.68
C TYR A 285 10.72 10.74 -13.00
N CYS A 286 11.03 11.69 -12.11
CA CYS A 286 10.63 13.08 -12.25
C CYS A 286 11.87 13.99 -12.23
N ASP A 287 12.06 14.76 -13.27
CA ASP A 287 13.14 15.75 -13.40
C ASP A 287 12.62 17.19 -13.38
N LEU A 288 11.39 17.38 -12.92
CA LEU A 288 10.76 18.69 -12.77
C LEU A 288 10.80 19.13 -11.28
N PRO A 289 10.83 20.45 -11.02
CA PRO A 289 10.86 20.98 -9.65
C PRO A 289 9.46 20.96 -9.02
N LEU A 290 8.95 19.76 -8.75
CA LEU A 290 7.62 19.55 -8.20
C LEU A 290 7.65 19.39 -6.68
N VAL A 291 6.47 19.46 -6.08
CA VAL A 291 6.26 19.30 -4.64
C VAL A 291 5.19 18.26 -4.37
N SER A 292 4.95 17.95 -3.09
CA SER A 292 4.07 16.83 -2.69
C SER A 292 2.68 16.86 -3.33
N ILE A 293 2.04 18.02 -3.42
CA ILE A 293 0.68 18.12 -3.95
C ILE A 293 0.57 17.63 -5.40
N ASP A 294 1.66 17.74 -6.17
CA ASP A 294 1.69 17.34 -7.58
C ASP A 294 1.62 15.82 -7.77
N PHE A 295 1.89 15.06 -6.72
CA PHE A 295 1.85 13.60 -6.74
C PHE A 295 0.61 13.01 -6.07
N ARG A 296 -0.34 13.84 -5.65
CA ARG A 296 -1.61 13.37 -5.08
C ARG A 296 -2.38 12.58 -6.14
N GLY A 297 -2.79 11.36 -5.78
CA GLY A 297 -3.48 10.47 -6.69
C GLY A 297 -2.59 9.75 -7.69
N ASP A 298 -1.27 9.87 -7.57
CA ASP A 298 -0.33 9.12 -8.40
C ASP A 298 -0.35 7.65 -7.99
N SER A 299 -0.57 6.77 -8.97
CA SER A 299 -0.70 5.33 -8.72
C SER A 299 0.62 4.59 -8.58
N ARG A 300 1.74 5.22 -8.96
CA ARG A 300 3.06 4.59 -8.86
C ARG A 300 3.50 4.50 -7.41
N SER A 301 4.20 3.43 -7.07
CA SER A 301 4.68 3.20 -5.70
C SER A 301 5.82 4.12 -5.28
N SER A 302 6.61 4.61 -6.25
CA SER A 302 7.87 5.32 -5.99
C SER A 302 8.18 6.20 -7.19
N ILE A 303 8.30 7.50 -7.00
CA ILE A 303 8.62 8.44 -8.08
C ILE A 303 9.91 9.15 -7.72
N ILE A 304 11.01 8.79 -8.39
CA ILE A 304 12.32 9.37 -8.14
C ILE A 304 12.29 10.89 -8.40
N ASP A 305 12.75 11.66 -7.43
CA ASP A 305 13.04 13.09 -7.59
C ASP A 305 14.48 13.24 -8.06
N ALA A 306 14.66 13.27 -9.38
CA ALA A 306 15.99 13.29 -9.98
C ALA A 306 16.79 14.54 -9.64
N LEU A 307 16.12 15.66 -9.39
CA LEU A 307 16.78 16.93 -9.03
C LEU A 307 17.38 16.90 -7.64
N SER A 308 16.95 15.97 -6.78
CA SER A 308 17.42 15.86 -5.39
C SER A 308 18.53 14.82 -5.22
N THR A 309 18.88 14.06 -6.24
CA THR A 309 20.00 13.11 -6.17
C THR A 309 21.30 13.88 -5.93
N MET A 310 22.04 13.48 -4.91
CA MET A 310 23.32 14.11 -4.58
C MET A 310 24.33 13.08 -4.11
N ALA A 311 25.61 13.46 -4.12
CA ALA A 311 26.69 12.57 -3.77
C ALA A 311 27.78 13.29 -2.99
N ILE A 312 28.47 12.54 -2.12
CA ILE A 312 29.78 12.94 -1.58
C ILE A 312 30.77 11.90 -2.10
N GLY A 313 31.74 12.34 -2.90
CA GLY A 313 32.63 11.41 -3.60
C GLY A 313 31.85 10.62 -4.66
N ASP A 314 32.23 9.35 -4.83
CA ASP A 314 31.62 8.47 -5.84
C ASP A 314 30.83 7.29 -5.25
N LYS A 315 30.74 7.20 -3.91
CA LYS A 315 30.09 6.06 -3.25
C LYS A 315 28.95 6.43 -2.30
N MET A 316 28.97 7.63 -1.73
CA MET A 316 27.90 8.07 -0.84
C MET A 316 26.87 8.87 -1.62
N PHE A 317 25.61 8.36 -1.66
CA PHE A 317 24.54 8.94 -2.43
C PHE A 317 23.30 9.20 -1.55
N LYS A 318 22.62 10.29 -1.86
CA LYS A 318 21.24 10.52 -1.43
C LYS A 318 20.33 10.33 -2.63
N VAL A 319 19.33 9.46 -2.49
CA VAL A 319 18.26 9.25 -3.47
C VAL A 319 16.94 9.54 -2.80
N VAL A 320 16.13 10.35 -3.44
CA VAL A 320 14.84 10.83 -2.93
C VAL A 320 13.73 10.35 -3.84
N SER A 321 12.63 9.86 -3.25
CA SER A 321 11.50 9.35 -4.00
C SER A 321 10.18 9.74 -3.36
N TRP A 322 9.24 10.23 -4.17
CA TRP A 322 7.88 10.58 -3.78
C TRP A 322 6.96 9.37 -3.83
N TYR A 323 5.93 9.38 -3.01
CA TYR A 323 4.85 8.39 -3.08
C TYR A 323 3.57 8.93 -2.43
N ASP A 324 2.42 8.72 -3.10
CA ASP A 324 1.14 8.90 -2.42
C ASP A 324 0.94 7.68 -1.53
N ASN A 325 1.15 7.87 -0.23
CA ASN A 325 1.12 6.78 0.76
C ASN A 325 -0.24 6.11 0.88
N GLU A 326 -1.31 6.73 0.40
CA GLU A 326 -2.64 6.12 0.36
C GLU A 326 -2.97 5.57 -1.03
N TRP A 327 -2.92 6.40 -2.06
CA TRP A 327 -3.37 6.03 -3.40
C TRP A 327 -2.44 5.05 -4.09
N GLY A 328 -1.15 5.31 -4.06
CA GLY A 328 -0.16 4.41 -4.66
C GLY A 328 -0.16 3.04 -4.00
N TYR A 329 -0.21 3.02 -2.66
CA TYR A 329 -0.30 1.77 -1.90
C TYR A 329 -1.59 1.00 -2.19
N SER A 330 -2.73 1.70 -2.25
CA SER A 330 -4.02 1.07 -2.54
C SER A 330 -4.07 0.51 -3.97
N THR A 331 -3.43 1.19 -4.92
CA THR A 331 -3.27 0.68 -6.28
C THR A 331 -2.46 -0.62 -6.30
N ARG A 332 -1.34 -0.67 -5.55
CA ARG A 332 -0.57 -1.92 -5.41
C ARG A 332 -1.38 -3.02 -4.73
N THR A 333 -2.24 -2.68 -3.79
CA THR A 333 -3.13 -3.67 -3.16
C THR A 333 -4.07 -4.30 -4.21
N VAL A 334 -4.70 -3.49 -5.05
CA VAL A 334 -5.56 -3.99 -6.14
C VAL A 334 -4.76 -4.84 -7.12
N ASP A 335 -3.56 -4.39 -7.50
CA ASP A 335 -2.67 -5.15 -8.38
C ASP A 335 -2.28 -6.50 -7.77
N LEU A 336 -2.00 -6.53 -6.47
CA LEU A 336 -1.67 -7.78 -5.77
C LEU A 336 -2.88 -8.73 -5.71
N VAL A 337 -4.08 -8.20 -5.47
CA VAL A 337 -5.32 -8.99 -5.55
C VAL A 337 -5.45 -9.63 -6.92
N LYS A 338 -5.24 -8.87 -7.99
CA LYS A 338 -5.29 -9.39 -9.38
C LYS A 338 -4.21 -10.43 -9.63
N TYR A 339 -3.00 -10.19 -9.16
CA TYR A 339 -1.87 -11.12 -9.29
C TYR A 339 -2.19 -12.48 -8.64
N VAL A 340 -2.75 -12.44 -7.43
CA VAL A 340 -3.17 -13.65 -6.71
C VAL A 340 -4.36 -14.31 -7.40
N ALA A 341 -5.35 -13.52 -7.85
CA ALA A 341 -6.55 -14.02 -8.53
C ALA A 341 -6.22 -14.81 -9.79
N GLU A 342 -5.27 -14.34 -10.59
CA GLU A 342 -4.83 -14.98 -11.82
C GLU A 342 -4.18 -16.36 -11.59
N ARG A 343 -3.77 -16.64 -10.36
CA ARG A 343 -3.03 -17.87 -9.96
C ARG A 343 -3.85 -18.82 -9.10
N LEU A 344 -5.09 -18.48 -8.79
CA LEU A 344 -6.02 -19.33 -8.03
C LEU A 344 -6.33 -20.65 -8.72
#